data_1fa7c7922dcd3a60275c1f3e7593fd3e
#
_entry.id   1fa7c7922dcd3a60275c1f3e7593fd3e
#
_cell.length_a   1.000
_cell.length_b   1.000
_cell.length_c   1.000
_cell.angle_alpha   90.00
_cell.angle_beta   90.00
_cell.angle_gamma   90.00
#
_symmetry.space_group_name_H-M   'P 1'
#
loop_
_entity.id
_entity.type
_entity.pdbx_description
1 polymer ?
#
loop_
_entity_poly.entity_id
_entity_poly.type
_entity_poly.pdbx_seq_one_letter_code
_entity_poly.pdbx_strand_id
1 'polypeptide(L)'
;MPEKETLERAREDEREGKSPSTQAGEFVREEMEHIREGEHGAHSAKQAIAIGLSKARRAGVKLPPPKKGTTSKKVRRQAKRDLKRSKNWKKPSRTRSRAAKRRLKKEPRLAASHRALSRQAHAAARKRTKADRSRSAKKAAATRKKKKR
;
A
#
# COMPACT_ATOMS: atom_id res chain seq x y z
N MET A 1 6.73 -12.66 1.36
CA MET A 1 7.49 -11.87 0.37
C MET A 1 6.49 -11.46 -0.68
N PRO A 2 6.69 -10.33 -1.37
CA PRO A 2 5.87 -10.00 -2.53
C PRO A 2 6.02 -11.07 -3.61
N GLU A 3 4.96 -11.30 -4.36
CA GLU A 3 4.96 -12.22 -5.49
C GLU A 3 5.81 -11.68 -6.63
N LYS A 4 6.34 -12.58 -7.46
CA LYS A 4 7.17 -12.19 -8.61
C LYS A 4 6.40 -11.30 -9.57
N GLU A 5 5.16 -11.66 -9.85
CA GLU A 5 4.26 -10.92 -10.73
C GLU A 5 3.97 -9.50 -10.24
N THR A 6 3.75 -9.31 -8.93
CA THR A 6 3.57 -7.99 -8.32
C THR A 6 4.83 -7.12 -8.47
N LEU A 7 6.02 -7.74 -8.31
CA LEU A 7 7.28 -7.04 -8.52
C LEU A 7 7.48 -6.64 -9.98
N GLU A 8 7.10 -7.49 -10.92
CA GLU A 8 7.19 -7.22 -12.35
C GLU A 8 6.25 -6.09 -12.76
N ARG A 9 4.98 -6.12 -12.36
CA ARG A 9 4.01 -5.04 -12.60
C ARG A 9 4.48 -3.70 -12.01
N ALA A 10 5.01 -3.71 -10.79
CA ALA A 10 5.52 -2.48 -10.18
C ALA A 10 6.75 -1.92 -10.90
N ARG A 11 7.63 -2.78 -11.44
CA ARG A 11 8.78 -2.37 -12.26
C ARG A 11 8.35 -1.85 -13.64
N GLU A 12 7.31 -2.43 -14.22
CA GLU A 12 6.73 -1.93 -15.47
C GLU A 12 6.13 -0.55 -15.27
N ASP A 13 5.37 -0.35 -14.19
CA ASP A 13 4.87 0.96 -13.79
C ASP A 13 6.00 2.00 -13.59
N GLU A 14 7.14 1.58 -13.04
CA GLU A 14 8.33 2.44 -12.90
C GLU A 14 8.91 2.80 -14.27
N ARG A 15 9.06 1.83 -15.19
CA ARG A 15 9.55 2.04 -16.56
C ARG A 15 8.64 2.97 -17.38
N GLU A 16 7.33 2.85 -17.19
CA GLU A 16 6.33 3.74 -17.80
C GLU A 16 6.28 5.14 -17.13
N GLY A 17 7.13 5.42 -16.15
CA GLY A 17 7.18 6.70 -15.44
C GLY A 17 5.96 6.97 -14.54
N LYS A 18 5.23 5.93 -14.16
CA LYS A 18 4.11 6.05 -13.22
C LYS A 18 4.60 6.43 -11.81
N SER A 19 3.74 7.11 -11.06
CA SER A 19 4.10 7.60 -9.72
C SER A 19 4.40 6.44 -8.74
N PRO A 20 5.27 6.65 -7.73
CA PRO A 20 5.52 5.64 -6.70
C PRO A 20 4.27 5.18 -5.94
N SER A 21 3.23 6.00 -5.89
CA SER A 21 1.94 5.61 -5.32
C SER A 21 1.19 4.62 -6.19
N THR A 22 1.31 4.70 -7.53
CA THR A 22 0.74 3.74 -8.46
C THR A 22 1.47 2.41 -8.36
N GLN A 23 2.81 2.42 -8.42
CA GLN A 23 3.65 1.24 -8.22
C GLN A 23 3.33 0.52 -6.90
N ALA A 24 3.16 1.28 -5.81
CA ALA A 24 2.80 0.71 -4.51
C ALA A 24 1.36 0.16 -4.46
N GLY A 25 0.51 0.59 -5.38
CA GLY A 25 -0.86 0.08 -5.55
C GLY A 25 -0.89 -1.42 -5.87
N GLU A 26 0.09 -1.93 -6.65
CA GLU A 26 0.20 -3.35 -6.98
C GLU A 26 0.38 -4.22 -5.73
N PHE A 27 1.18 -3.78 -4.77
CA PHE A 27 1.37 -4.48 -3.49
C PHE A 27 0.14 -4.43 -2.59
N VAL A 28 -0.62 -3.35 -2.66
CA VAL A 28 -1.90 -3.25 -1.94
C VAL A 28 -2.93 -4.18 -2.56
N ARG A 29 -2.94 -4.30 -3.89
CA ARG A 29 -3.79 -5.23 -4.62
C ARG A 29 -3.49 -6.68 -4.23
N GLU A 30 -2.23 -7.10 -4.29
CA GLU A 30 -1.76 -8.42 -3.81
C GLU A 30 -2.27 -8.71 -2.40
N GLU A 31 -2.10 -7.75 -1.49
CA GLU A 31 -2.53 -7.93 -0.10
C GLU A 31 -4.06 -8.13 0.03
N MET A 32 -4.86 -7.44 -0.80
CA MET A 32 -6.31 -7.62 -0.81
C MET A 32 -6.72 -8.98 -1.41
N GLU A 33 -6.00 -9.44 -2.42
CA GLU A 33 -6.20 -10.76 -3.04
C GLU A 33 -5.90 -11.88 -2.02
N HIS A 34 -4.75 -11.85 -1.33
CA HIS A 34 -4.40 -12.80 -0.27
C HIS A 34 -5.45 -12.88 0.85
N ILE A 35 -6.02 -11.72 1.24
CA ILE A 35 -7.08 -11.70 2.26
C ILE A 35 -8.38 -12.32 1.73
N ARG A 36 -8.75 -12.06 0.48
CA ARG A 36 -9.96 -12.64 -0.15
C ARG A 36 -9.83 -14.14 -0.33
N GLU A 37 -8.67 -14.62 -0.74
CA GLU A 37 -8.36 -16.04 -0.91
C GLU A 37 -8.21 -16.77 0.42
N GLY A 38 -8.02 -16.03 1.51
CA GLY A 38 -7.98 -16.56 2.87
C GLY A 38 -6.63 -17.05 3.32
N GLU A 39 -5.56 -16.62 2.68
CA GLU A 39 -4.21 -16.87 3.18
C GLU A 39 -3.99 -16.27 4.57
N HIS A 40 -4.57 -15.11 4.80
CA HIS A 40 -4.63 -14.42 6.10
C HIS A 40 -5.76 -13.39 6.12
N GLY A 41 -6.01 -12.79 7.28
CA GLY A 41 -6.95 -11.69 7.43
C GLY A 41 -6.27 -10.36 7.78
N ALA A 42 -7.08 -9.34 8.04
CA ALA A 42 -6.63 -8.07 8.59
C ALA A 42 -7.74 -7.50 9.48
N HIS A 43 -7.34 -6.83 10.56
CA HIS A 43 -8.28 -6.17 11.47
C HIS A 43 -9.13 -5.08 10.78
N SER A 44 -8.59 -4.43 9.75
CA SER A 44 -9.29 -3.38 8.99
C SER A 44 -8.66 -3.20 7.60
N ALA A 45 -9.45 -2.63 6.66
CA ALA A 45 -8.93 -2.23 5.34
C ALA A 45 -7.71 -1.30 5.45
N LYS A 46 -7.70 -0.41 6.44
CA LYS A 46 -6.55 0.47 6.70
C LYS A 46 -5.28 -0.30 7.07
N GLN A 47 -5.41 -1.39 7.85
CA GLN A 47 -4.26 -2.25 8.17
C GLN A 47 -3.77 -3.01 6.94
N ALA A 48 -4.66 -3.58 6.15
CA ALA A 48 -4.31 -4.29 4.92
C ALA A 48 -3.55 -3.36 3.93
N ILE A 49 -4.07 -2.16 3.71
CA ILE A 49 -3.39 -1.13 2.91
C ILE A 49 -2.00 -0.81 3.49
N ALA A 50 -1.88 -0.64 4.81
CA ALA A 50 -0.60 -0.34 5.45
C ALA A 50 0.43 -1.47 5.29
N ILE A 51 -0.01 -2.74 5.29
CA ILE A 51 0.85 -3.90 5.03
C ILE A 51 1.36 -3.85 3.58
N GLY A 52 0.48 -3.66 2.59
CA GLY A 52 0.85 -3.53 1.19
C GLY A 52 1.85 -2.40 0.94
N LEU A 53 1.59 -1.19 1.48
CA LEU A 53 2.52 -0.05 1.37
C LEU A 53 3.87 -0.31 2.05
N SER A 54 3.90 -1.09 3.13
CA SER A 54 5.13 -1.50 3.82
C SER A 54 5.91 -2.51 2.99
N LYS A 55 5.23 -3.48 2.35
CA LYS A 55 5.82 -4.42 1.38
C LYS A 55 6.45 -3.65 0.20
N ALA A 56 5.73 -2.70 -0.40
CA ALA A 56 6.21 -1.88 -1.51
C ALA A 56 7.51 -1.12 -1.17
N ARG A 57 7.55 -0.43 -0.03
CA ARG A 57 8.76 0.29 0.40
C ARG A 57 9.95 -0.64 0.60
N ARG A 58 9.74 -1.81 1.19
CA ARG A 58 10.80 -2.81 1.39
C ARG A 58 11.25 -3.46 0.10
N ALA A 59 10.37 -3.55 -0.89
CA ALA A 59 10.69 -4.03 -2.23
C ALA A 59 11.46 -3.01 -3.10
N GLY A 60 11.64 -1.77 -2.61
CA GLY A 60 12.42 -0.74 -3.29
C GLY A 60 11.62 0.40 -3.90
N VAL A 61 10.29 0.33 -3.88
CA VAL A 61 9.45 1.44 -4.37
C VAL A 61 9.74 2.70 -3.55
N LYS A 62 10.12 3.79 -4.23
CA LYS A 62 10.50 5.08 -3.62
C LYS A 62 9.29 5.86 -3.09
N LEU A 63 8.36 5.17 -2.43
CA LEU A 63 7.16 5.76 -1.87
C LEU A 63 7.50 6.59 -0.62
N PRO A 64 7.34 7.93 -0.64
CA PRO A 64 7.69 8.77 0.50
C PRO A 64 6.86 8.43 1.74
N PRO A 65 7.38 8.71 2.95
CA PRO A 65 6.60 8.57 4.17
C PRO A 65 5.45 9.58 4.19
N PRO A 66 4.35 9.28 4.88
CA PRO A 66 3.22 10.19 5.02
C PRO A 66 3.65 11.57 5.53
N LYS A 67 2.98 12.63 5.07
CA LYS A 67 3.22 14.00 5.55
C LYS A 67 2.97 14.10 7.05
N LYS A 68 3.67 15.03 7.72
CA LYS A 68 3.44 15.34 9.12
C LYS A 68 1.96 15.75 9.32
N GLY A 69 1.31 15.23 10.34
CA GLY A 69 -0.10 15.51 10.62
C GLY A 69 -1.13 14.60 9.95
N THR A 70 -0.78 13.86 8.86
CA THR A 70 -1.74 12.98 8.19
C THR A 70 -1.87 11.61 8.83
N THR A 71 -0.86 11.18 9.58
CA THR A 71 -0.82 9.89 10.29
C THR A 71 -0.08 10.04 11.62
N SER A 72 -0.17 9.00 12.48
CA SER A 72 0.57 8.99 13.73
C SER A 72 2.09 9.02 13.51
N LYS A 73 2.83 9.59 14.49
CA LYS A 73 4.31 9.59 14.49
C LYS A 73 4.89 8.18 14.34
N LYS A 74 4.21 7.15 14.91
CA LYS A 74 4.60 5.74 14.84
C LYS A 74 4.55 5.22 13.40
N VAL A 75 3.46 5.45 12.67
CA VAL A 75 3.30 5.04 11.27
C VAL A 75 4.33 5.72 10.37
N ARG A 76 4.55 7.02 10.54
CA ARG A 76 5.54 7.78 9.78
C ARG A 76 6.98 7.27 10.03
N ARG A 77 7.31 6.95 11.28
CA ARG A 77 8.61 6.36 11.65
C ARG A 77 8.79 4.97 11.03
N GLN A 78 7.73 4.15 11.03
CA GLN A 78 7.74 2.84 10.38
C GLN A 78 8.00 2.97 8.88
N ALA A 79 7.30 3.87 8.17
CA ALA A 79 7.49 4.10 6.74
C ALA A 79 8.94 4.51 6.40
N LYS A 80 9.57 5.36 7.21
CA LYS A 80 11.01 5.72 7.06
C LYS A 80 11.93 4.51 7.25
N ARG A 81 11.64 3.64 8.23
CA ARG A 81 12.42 2.42 8.46
C ARG A 81 12.29 1.43 7.29
N ASP A 82 11.09 1.28 6.74
CA ASP A 82 10.87 0.37 5.62
C ASP A 82 11.63 0.82 4.37
N LEU A 83 11.70 2.14 4.10
CA LEU A 83 12.54 2.71 3.03
C LEU A 83 14.05 2.46 3.24
N LYS A 84 14.53 2.58 4.49
CA LYS A 84 15.94 2.26 4.80
C LYS A 84 16.24 0.76 4.61
N ARG A 85 15.28 -0.11 4.89
CA ARG A 85 15.43 -1.56 4.75
C ARG A 85 15.51 -2.03 3.31
N SER A 86 14.96 -1.28 2.34
CA SER A 86 15.09 -1.62 0.92
C SER A 86 16.55 -1.65 0.46
N LYS A 87 17.40 -0.80 1.06
CA LYS A 87 18.85 -0.73 0.76
C LYS A 87 19.68 -1.82 1.44
N ASN A 88 19.18 -2.35 2.57
CA ASN A 88 19.89 -3.34 3.40
C ASN A 88 18.96 -4.50 3.71
N TRP A 89 18.80 -5.41 2.75
CA TRP A 89 17.96 -6.58 2.91
C TRP A 89 18.55 -7.53 3.97
N LYS A 90 17.90 -7.56 5.14
CA LYS A 90 18.11 -8.62 6.13
C LYS A 90 16.84 -9.47 6.22
N LYS A 91 16.98 -10.78 6.07
CA LYS A 91 15.85 -11.70 6.28
C LYS A 91 15.21 -11.45 7.64
N PRO A 92 13.87 -11.39 7.75
CA PRO A 92 13.20 -11.25 9.03
C PRO A 92 13.45 -12.48 9.90
N SER A 93 13.51 -12.30 11.21
CA SER A 93 13.58 -13.42 12.15
C SER A 93 12.44 -14.41 11.91
N ARG A 94 12.76 -15.71 11.78
CA ARG A 94 11.77 -16.78 11.55
C ARG A 94 10.68 -16.79 12.64
N THR A 95 11.08 -16.60 13.91
CA THR A 95 10.15 -16.55 15.05
C THR A 95 9.15 -15.40 14.92
N ARG A 96 9.64 -14.17 14.62
CA ARG A 96 8.79 -12.99 14.40
C ARG A 96 7.87 -13.16 13.19
N SER A 97 8.38 -13.72 12.09
CA SER A 97 7.60 -13.96 10.89
C SER A 97 6.47 -14.97 11.15
N ARG A 98 6.76 -16.07 11.86
CA ARG A 98 5.75 -17.07 12.25
C ARG A 98 4.69 -16.48 13.18
N ALA A 99 5.10 -15.70 14.18
CA ALA A 99 4.18 -15.04 15.11
C ALA A 99 3.26 -14.05 14.38
N ALA A 100 3.79 -13.23 13.48
CA ALA A 100 3.01 -12.30 12.68
C ALA A 100 2.00 -13.03 11.77
N LYS A 101 2.44 -14.06 11.04
CA LYS A 101 1.54 -14.89 10.20
C LYS A 101 0.43 -15.55 11.03
N ARG A 102 0.76 -16.14 12.19
CA ARG A 102 -0.21 -16.77 13.07
C ARG A 102 -1.26 -15.76 13.56
N ARG A 103 -0.85 -14.55 13.89
CA ARG A 103 -1.77 -13.48 14.28
C ARG A 103 -2.68 -13.07 13.11
N LEU A 104 -2.13 -12.82 11.95
CA LEU A 104 -2.90 -12.41 10.76
C LEU A 104 -3.90 -13.49 10.31
N LYS A 105 -3.56 -14.78 10.44
CA LYS A 105 -4.49 -15.88 10.14
C LYS A 105 -5.74 -15.89 11.04
N LYS A 106 -5.66 -15.29 12.24
CA LYS A 106 -6.81 -15.16 13.16
C LYS A 106 -7.68 -13.94 12.88
N GLU A 107 -7.21 -13.01 12.04
CA GLU A 107 -7.94 -11.79 11.72
C GLU A 107 -9.04 -12.06 10.66
N PRO A 108 -10.14 -11.28 10.66
CA PRO A 108 -11.23 -11.46 9.72
C PRO A 108 -10.86 -11.08 8.28
N ARG A 109 -11.50 -11.72 7.31
CA ARG A 109 -11.33 -11.43 5.87
C ARG A 109 -12.14 -10.21 5.41
N LEU A 110 -13.10 -9.74 6.18
CA LEU A 110 -13.99 -8.62 5.85
C LEU A 110 -13.25 -7.32 5.52
N ALA A 111 -11.99 -7.18 5.95
CA ALA A 111 -11.14 -6.04 5.65
C ALA A 111 -10.93 -5.79 4.14
N ALA A 112 -10.92 -6.84 3.32
CA ALA A 112 -10.79 -6.75 1.86
C ALA A 112 -12.13 -6.71 1.11
N SER A 113 -13.26 -6.63 1.81
CA SER A 113 -14.59 -6.49 1.18
C SER A 113 -14.76 -5.14 0.50
N HIS A 114 -15.54 -5.09 -0.59
CA HIS A 114 -15.89 -3.85 -1.29
C HIS A 114 -16.45 -2.79 -0.33
N ARG A 115 -17.30 -3.20 0.62
CA ARG A 115 -17.89 -2.29 1.61
C ARG A 115 -16.83 -1.68 2.55
N ALA A 116 -15.85 -2.47 3.00
CA ALA A 116 -14.78 -1.99 3.87
C ALA A 116 -13.84 -1.03 3.12
N LEU A 117 -13.48 -1.37 1.88
CA LEU A 117 -12.64 -0.54 1.01
C LEU A 117 -13.34 0.77 0.63
N SER A 118 -14.61 0.72 0.28
CA SER A 118 -15.42 1.92 -0.01
C SER A 118 -15.48 2.85 1.21
N ARG A 119 -15.78 2.33 2.39
CA ARG A 119 -15.77 3.14 3.63
C ARG A 119 -14.41 3.77 3.90
N GLN A 120 -13.32 3.02 3.69
CA GLN A 120 -11.97 3.54 3.85
C GLN A 120 -11.65 4.64 2.84
N ALA A 121 -12.04 4.46 1.57
CA ALA A 121 -11.85 5.46 0.52
C ALA A 121 -12.60 6.76 0.82
N HIS A 122 -13.87 6.67 1.22
CA HIS A 122 -14.68 7.83 1.62
C HIS A 122 -14.09 8.54 2.85
N ALA A 123 -13.68 7.80 3.87
CA ALA A 123 -13.06 8.37 5.06
C ALA A 123 -11.72 9.08 4.73
N ALA A 124 -10.92 8.51 3.85
CA ALA A 124 -9.68 9.14 3.37
C ALA A 124 -9.97 10.40 2.54
N ALA A 125 -10.99 10.38 1.66
CA ALA A 125 -11.39 11.52 0.85
C ALA A 125 -11.88 12.70 1.69
N ARG A 126 -12.66 12.44 2.74
CA ARG A 126 -13.15 13.46 3.66
C ARG A 126 -12.04 14.23 4.39
N LYS A 127 -10.92 13.55 4.67
CA LYS A 127 -9.74 14.17 5.32
C LYS A 127 -8.92 15.06 4.39
N ARG A 128 -9.17 15.02 3.09
CA ARG A 128 -8.45 15.82 2.09
C ARG A 128 -9.11 17.19 1.95
N THR A 129 -8.27 18.23 1.80
CA THR A 129 -8.75 19.58 1.52
C THR A 129 -9.41 19.66 0.14
N LYS A 130 -10.25 20.68 -0.10
CA LYS A 130 -10.85 20.97 -1.41
C LYS A 130 -9.76 21.15 -2.48
N ALA A 131 -8.68 21.86 -2.13
CA ALA A 131 -7.54 22.05 -3.01
C ALA A 131 -6.82 20.76 -3.39
N ASP A 132 -6.62 19.81 -2.44
CA ASP A 132 -6.00 18.52 -2.72
C ASP A 132 -6.88 17.65 -3.63
N ARG A 133 -8.21 17.68 -3.44
CA ARG A 133 -9.15 16.97 -4.30
C ARG A 133 -9.13 17.53 -5.73
N SER A 134 -9.16 18.84 -5.87
CA SER A 134 -9.06 19.53 -7.18
C SER A 134 -7.74 19.19 -7.90
N ARG A 135 -6.60 19.27 -7.21
CA ARG A 135 -5.29 18.88 -7.79
C ARG A 135 -5.27 17.45 -8.29
N SER A 136 -5.84 16.52 -7.51
CA SER A 136 -5.91 15.11 -7.92
C SER A 136 -6.80 14.91 -9.14
N ALA A 137 -7.95 15.58 -9.20
CA ALA A 137 -8.85 15.52 -10.34
C ALA A 137 -8.17 16.06 -11.61
N LYS A 138 -7.49 17.23 -11.54
CA LYS A 138 -6.73 17.80 -12.64
C LYS A 138 -5.61 16.87 -13.13
N LYS A 139 -4.87 16.23 -12.19
CA LYS A 139 -3.83 15.27 -12.54
C LYS A 139 -4.40 14.04 -13.24
N ALA A 140 -5.52 13.51 -12.77
CA ALA A 140 -6.19 12.37 -13.39
C ALA A 140 -6.69 12.70 -14.80
N ALA A 141 -7.27 13.90 -15.00
CA ALA A 141 -7.70 14.38 -16.31
C ALA A 141 -6.52 14.50 -17.29
N ALA A 142 -5.40 15.07 -16.85
CA ALA A 142 -4.18 15.19 -17.65
C ALA A 142 -3.61 13.81 -18.05
N THR A 143 -3.61 12.83 -17.14
CA THR A 143 -3.16 11.47 -17.43
C THR A 143 -4.06 10.77 -18.46
N ARG A 144 -5.40 10.92 -18.34
CA ARG A 144 -6.35 10.37 -19.32
C ARG A 144 -6.15 11.00 -20.71
N LYS A 145 -5.88 12.32 -20.79
CA LYS A 145 -5.62 13.01 -22.05
C LYS A 145 -4.34 12.52 -22.73
N LYS A 146 -3.27 12.23 -21.96
CA LYS A 146 -2.04 11.63 -22.50
C LYS A 146 -2.24 10.22 -23.04
N LYS A 147 -3.11 9.42 -22.40
CA LYS A 147 -3.36 8.02 -22.81
C LYS A 147 -4.24 7.92 -24.07
N LYS A 148 -4.94 9.00 -24.46
CA LYS A 148 -5.76 9.07 -25.69
C LYS A 148 -5.00 9.56 -26.92
N ARG A 149 -3.74 9.97 -26.76
CA ARG A 149 -2.81 10.32 -27.84
C ARG A 149 -1.86 9.17 -28.13
#